data_d9a085d94e24e2afbd0b9e02a6742125
#
_entry.id   d9a085d94e24e2afbd0b9e02a6742125
#
_cell.length_a   1.000
_cell.length_b   1.000
_cell.length_c   1.000
_cell.angle_alpha   90.00
_cell.angle_beta   90.00
_cell.angle_gamma   90.00
#
_symmetry.space_group_name_H-M   'P 1'
#
loop_
_entity.id
_entity.type
_entity.pdbx_description
1 polymer ?
#
loop_
_entity_poly.entity_id
_entity_poly.type
_entity_poly.pdbx_seq_one_letter_code
_entity_poly.pdbx_strand_id
1 'polypeptide(L)'
;ATRGKTASGRLRQVDVFCALYAADILGRPARPGTRPCFVDLGFGAAPWTTLETGSLLRRHAPGLLVIGLEIDRERVQAAGPHERPDTRFRLGGFEVPLGLDEAGLAERPRLIRAFNVLRQYDVAAVAPALTAMGRALEPGGLLIEGSSDPPGRIWSAHVWRRHAADLRHEALVFGLRPGPAAEPERLPSVLPK
;
A
#
# COMPACT_ATOMS: atom_id res chain seq x y z
N ALA A 1 15.02 11.75 -8.31
CA ALA A 1 13.69 12.05 -8.88
C ALA A 1 12.91 10.74 -9.05
N THR A 2 11.82 10.58 -8.34
CA THR A 2 10.95 9.40 -8.43
C THR A 2 10.22 9.39 -9.77
N ARG A 3 10.16 8.25 -10.46
CA ARG A 3 9.56 8.14 -11.81
C ARG A 3 8.03 8.20 -11.84
N GLY A 4 7.38 8.25 -10.73
CA GLY A 4 5.98 8.49 -10.34
C GLY A 4 4.86 8.54 -11.38
N LYS A 5 4.91 7.80 -12.48
CA LYS A 5 3.79 7.72 -13.43
C LYS A 5 2.65 6.93 -12.81
N THR A 6 1.51 7.59 -12.61
CA THR A 6 0.28 6.98 -12.10
C THR A 6 -0.81 7.06 -13.15
N ALA A 7 -1.66 6.04 -13.25
CA ALA A 7 -2.83 6.02 -14.12
C ALA A 7 -3.99 5.32 -13.40
N SER A 8 -5.21 5.78 -13.66
CA SER A 8 -6.43 5.16 -13.14
C SER A 8 -6.53 3.68 -13.57
N GLY A 9 -6.99 2.83 -12.66
CA GLY A 9 -7.18 1.41 -12.89
C GLY A 9 -5.91 0.56 -13.00
N ARG A 10 -4.72 1.20 -12.92
CA ARG A 10 -3.43 0.49 -13.10
C ARG A 10 -3.23 -0.64 -12.10
N LEU A 11 -3.61 -0.45 -10.85
CA LEU A 11 -3.42 -1.44 -9.79
C LEU A 11 -4.69 -2.25 -9.46
N ARG A 12 -5.72 -2.21 -10.32
CA ARG A 12 -7.02 -2.84 -10.03
C ARG A 12 -6.92 -4.32 -9.61
N GLN A 13 -6.04 -5.11 -10.24
CA GLN A 13 -5.86 -6.52 -9.84
C GLN A 13 -5.21 -6.65 -8.48
N VAL A 14 -4.21 -5.79 -8.21
CA VAL A 14 -3.55 -5.69 -6.90
C VAL A 14 -4.55 -5.25 -5.84
N ASP A 15 -5.43 -4.29 -6.16
CA ASP A 15 -6.46 -3.79 -5.23
C ASP A 15 -7.43 -4.90 -4.83
N VAL A 16 -7.88 -5.70 -5.81
CA VAL A 16 -8.75 -6.86 -5.55
C VAL A 16 -8.02 -7.90 -4.70
N PHE A 17 -6.76 -8.19 -5.04
CA PHE A 17 -5.94 -9.09 -4.22
C PHE A 17 -5.82 -8.57 -2.78
N CYS A 18 -5.47 -7.29 -2.58
CA CYS A 18 -5.39 -6.67 -1.26
C CYS A 18 -6.71 -6.79 -0.49
N ALA A 19 -7.85 -6.52 -1.13
CA ALA A 19 -9.14 -6.57 -0.50
C ALA A 19 -9.53 -7.99 -0.05
N LEU A 20 -9.22 -8.99 -0.86
CA LEU A 20 -9.52 -10.40 -0.54
C LEU A 20 -8.54 -10.98 0.47
N TYR A 21 -7.25 -10.75 0.28
CA TYR A 21 -6.20 -11.32 1.14
C TYR A 21 -6.19 -10.69 2.55
N ALA A 22 -6.48 -9.39 2.64
CA ALA A 22 -6.54 -8.68 3.91
C ALA A 22 -7.94 -8.65 4.55
N ALA A 23 -8.93 -9.36 4.01
CA ALA A 23 -10.32 -9.28 4.48
C ALA A 23 -10.46 -9.59 5.98
N ASP A 24 -9.71 -10.56 6.48
CA ASP A 24 -9.71 -10.97 7.88
C ASP A 24 -9.22 -9.86 8.82
N ILE A 25 -8.13 -9.16 8.46
CA ILE A 25 -7.57 -8.08 9.29
C ILE A 25 -8.36 -6.78 9.12
N LEU A 26 -8.86 -6.50 7.92
CA LEU A 26 -9.65 -5.31 7.65
C LEU A 26 -11.00 -5.35 8.38
N GLY A 27 -11.65 -6.51 8.44
CA GLY A 27 -12.94 -6.71 9.11
C GLY A 27 -12.88 -6.78 10.63
N ARG A 28 -11.71 -6.79 11.28
CA ARG A 28 -11.60 -6.84 12.74
C ARG A 28 -12.16 -5.57 13.39
N PRO A 29 -12.80 -5.67 14.55
CA PRO A 29 -13.14 -4.49 15.35
C PRO A 29 -11.90 -3.62 15.62
N ALA A 30 -12.09 -2.30 15.67
CA ALA A 30 -11.04 -1.39 16.09
C ALA A 30 -10.72 -1.61 17.57
N ARG A 31 -9.44 -1.50 17.94
CA ARG A 31 -9.06 -1.48 19.35
C ARG A 31 -9.48 -0.15 19.97
N PRO A 32 -9.89 -0.11 21.25
CA PRO A 32 -10.20 1.15 21.94
C PRO A 32 -9.09 2.19 21.74
N GLY A 33 -9.48 3.43 21.48
CA GLY A 33 -8.54 4.54 21.25
C GLY A 33 -7.76 4.49 19.94
N THR A 34 -8.10 3.59 19.01
CA THR A 34 -7.38 3.49 17.72
C THR A 34 -8.29 3.68 16.52
N ARG A 35 -7.70 4.20 15.43
CA ARG A 35 -8.30 4.32 14.10
C ARG A 35 -7.58 3.36 13.14
N PRO A 36 -8.22 2.27 12.71
CA PRO A 36 -7.65 1.42 11.68
C PRO A 36 -7.41 2.16 10.38
N CYS A 37 -6.26 1.95 9.75
CA CYS A 37 -5.98 2.58 8.48
C CYS A 37 -5.32 1.66 7.45
N PHE A 38 -5.48 2.04 6.19
CA PHE A 38 -4.71 1.58 5.04
C PHE A 38 -3.70 2.67 4.66
N VAL A 39 -2.46 2.29 4.44
CA VAL A 39 -1.40 3.18 3.98
C VAL A 39 -0.98 2.78 2.57
N ASP A 40 -1.06 3.72 1.63
CA ASP A 40 -0.51 3.59 0.28
C ASP A 40 0.77 4.40 0.17
N LEU A 41 1.91 3.73 0.16
CA LEU A 41 3.22 4.34 0.17
C LEU A 41 3.73 4.54 -1.26
N GLY A 42 4.04 5.81 -1.59
CA GLY A 42 4.52 6.19 -2.91
C GLY A 42 3.40 6.29 -3.96
N PHE A 43 2.34 7.04 -3.67
CA PHE A 43 1.20 7.15 -4.58
C PHE A 43 1.54 7.81 -5.94
N GLY A 44 2.70 8.50 -6.03
CA GLY A 44 3.23 9.03 -7.27
C GLY A 44 2.62 10.37 -7.70
N ALA A 45 2.55 10.62 -9.01
CA ALA A 45 2.17 11.92 -9.57
C ALA A 45 0.71 12.32 -9.31
N ALA A 46 -0.17 11.36 -9.04
CA ALA A 46 -1.58 11.62 -8.74
C ALA A 46 -2.14 10.50 -7.85
N PRO A 47 -3.11 10.80 -6.96
CA PRO A 47 -3.55 9.89 -5.91
C PRO A 47 -4.57 8.83 -6.39
N TRP A 48 -4.69 8.59 -7.69
CA TRP A 48 -5.74 7.73 -8.25
C TRP A 48 -5.73 6.32 -7.67
N THR A 49 -4.57 5.68 -7.60
CA THR A 49 -4.45 4.31 -7.07
C THR A 49 -4.80 4.24 -5.59
N THR A 50 -4.44 5.26 -4.80
CA THR A 50 -4.80 5.36 -3.38
C THR A 50 -6.32 5.47 -3.20
N LEU A 51 -6.96 6.33 -3.97
CA LEU A 51 -8.41 6.57 -3.92
C LEU A 51 -9.20 5.32 -4.36
N GLU A 52 -8.77 4.68 -5.45
CA GLU A 52 -9.39 3.47 -5.98
C GLU A 52 -9.30 2.31 -4.98
N THR A 53 -8.11 2.08 -4.42
CA THR A 53 -7.91 1.05 -3.39
C THR A 53 -8.73 1.37 -2.15
N GLY A 54 -8.66 2.59 -1.65
CA GLY A 54 -9.43 3.01 -0.48
C GLY A 54 -10.92 2.78 -0.64
N SER A 55 -11.47 3.14 -1.80
CA SER A 55 -12.89 2.89 -2.13
C SER A 55 -13.24 1.39 -2.11
N LEU A 56 -12.35 0.54 -2.61
CA LEU A 56 -12.57 -0.91 -2.61
C LEU A 56 -12.48 -1.49 -1.20
N LEU A 57 -11.44 -1.14 -0.43
CA LEU A 57 -11.23 -1.66 0.92
C LEU A 57 -12.35 -1.28 1.88
N ARG A 58 -12.95 -0.09 1.73
CA ARG A 58 -14.08 0.34 2.55
C ARG A 58 -15.36 -0.49 2.37
N ARG A 59 -15.47 -1.29 1.32
CA ARG A 59 -16.55 -2.27 1.21
C ARG A 59 -16.46 -3.35 2.28
N HIS A 60 -15.24 -3.65 2.76
CA HIS A 60 -14.97 -4.62 3.82
C HIS A 60 -14.79 -3.95 5.20
N ALA A 61 -14.40 -2.68 5.22
CA ALA A 61 -14.13 -1.91 6.42
C ALA A 61 -14.63 -0.46 6.26
N PRO A 62 -15.94 -0.17 6.41
CA PRO A 62 -16.53 1.14 6.11
C PRO A 62 -15.88 2.32 6.85
N GLY A 63 -15.35 2.10 8.07
CA GLY A 63 -14.66 3.13 8.87
C GLY A 63 -13.16 3.28 8.61
N LEU A 64 -12.61 2.61 7.59
CA LEU A 64 -11.17 2.59 7.33
C LEU A 64 -10.65 3.97 6.90
N LEU A 65 -9.67 4.49 7.63
CA LEU A 65 -8.91 5.67 7.22
C LEU A 65 -7.92 5.28 6.12
N VAL A 66 -7.84 6.08 5.06
CA VAL A 66 -6.88 5.91 3.97
C VAL A 66 -5.82 7.00 4.05
N ILE A 67 -4.55 6.61 4.05
CA ILE A 67 -3.41 7.52 4.11
C ILE A 67 -2.52 7.27 2.89
N GLY A 68 -2.45 8.25 1.99
CA GLY A 68 -1.47 8.27 0.91
C GLY A 68 -0.18 8.93 1.40
N LEU A 69 0.96 8.26 1.25
CA LEU A 69 2.28 8.81 1.57
C LEU A 69 3.09 9.03 0.28
N GLU A 70 3.77 10.16 0.21
CA GLU A 70 4.71 10.46 -0.87
C GLU A 70 5.86 11.32 -0.32
N ILE A 71 7.07 11.09 -0.83
CA ILE A 71 8.27 11.83 -0.41
C ILE A 71 8.42 13.17 -1.14
N ASP A 72 7.70 13.36 -2.23
CA ASP A 72 7.70 14.57 -3.03
C ASP A 72 6.62 15.53 -2.53
N ARG A 73 7.04 16.67 -1.98
CA ARG A 73 6.15 17.68 -1.40
C ARG A 73 5.15 18.25 -2.40
N GLU A 74 5.55 18.47 -3.66
CA GLU A 74 4.67 19.02 -4.68
C GLU A 74 3.54 18.07 -5.02
N ARG A 75 3.82 16.75 -5.06
CA ARG A 75 2.79 15.72 -5.27
C ARG A 75 1.82 15.63 -4.10
N VAL A 76 2.32 15.75 -2.87
CA VAL A 76 1.45 15.80 -1.69
C VAL A 76 0.53 17.00 -1.76
N GLN A 77 1.04 18.19 -2.10
CA GLN A 77 0.24 19.39 -2.26
C GLN A 77 -0.80 19.25 -3.37
N ALA A 78 -0.42 18.66 -4.51
CA ALA A 78 -1.34 18.38 -5.62
C ALA A 78 -2.45 17.38 -5.26
N ALA A 79 -2.22 16.48 -4.31
CA ALA A 79 -3.21 15.53 -3.81
C ALA A 79 -4.21 16.16 -2.82
N GLY A 80 -3.89 17.31 -2.21
CA GLY A 80 -4.71 17.99 -1.21
C GLY A 80 -6.20 18.15 -1.57
N PRO A 81 -6.56 18.59 -2.79
CA PRO A 81 -7.98 18.70 -3.21
C PRO A 81 -8.78 17.38 -3.15
N HIS A 82 -8.10 16.24 -3.04
CA HIS A 82 -8.70 14.91 -2.93
C HIS A 82 -8.86 14.43 -1.48
N GLU A 83 -8.44 15.22 -0.49
CA GLU A 83 -8.63 14.85 0.92
C GLU A 83 -10.10 14.82 1.32
N ARG A 84 -10.40 13.94 2.26
CA ARG A 84 -11.74 13.72 2.83
C ARG A 84 -11.57 13.41 4.33
N PRO A 85 -12.62 13.42 5.15
CA PRO A 85 -12.53 13.02 6.56
C PRO A 85 -11.94 11.62 6.79
N ASP A 86 -12.03 10.76 5.78
CA ASP A 86 -11.53 9.38 5.80
C ASP A 86 -10.35 9.14 4.84
N THR A 87 -9.78 10.19 4.26
CA THR A 87 -8.66 10.10 3.30
C THR A 87 -7.72 11.28 3.49
N ARG A 88 -6.43 11.00 3.72
CA ARG A 88 -5.36 11.98 3.95
C ARG A 88 -4.17 11.73 3.04
N PHE A 89 -3.47 12.80 2.68
CA PHE A 89 -2.21 12.74 1.94
C PHE A 89 -1.12 13.44 2.74
N ARG A 90 0.02 12.75 2.94
CA ARG A 90 1.10 13.27 3.78
C ARG A 90 2.47 13.08 3.15
N LEU A 91 3.37 13.99 3.49
CA LEU A 91 4.78 13.81 3.24
C LEU A 91 5.32 12.72 4.15
N GLY A 92 5.92 11.68 3.57
CA GLY A 92 6.48 10.58 4.33
C GLY A 92 7.02 9.47 3.44
N GLY A 93 7.87 8.64 4.02
CA GLY A 93 8.51 7.50 3.40
C GLY A 93 8.31 6.22 4.20
N PHE A 94 9.34 5.40 4.28
CA PHE A 94 9.30 4.08 4.91
C PHE A 94 9.05 4.11 6.43
N GLU A 95 9.30 5.24 7.09
CA GLU A 95 9.02 5.46 8.50
C GLU A 95 7.53 5.52 8.81
N VAL A 96 6.69 5.70 7.79
CA VAL A 96 5.23 5.75 7.88
C VAL A 96 4.77 6.69 9.01
N PRO A 97 4.82 8.03 8.81
CA PRO A 97 4.46 8.97 9.85
C PRO A 97 2.97 8.85 10.21
N LEU A 98 2.71 8.36 11.42
CA LEU A 98 1.38 8.18 12.00
C LEU A 98 1.10 9.27 13.04
N GLY A 99 -0.16 9.54 13.27
CA GLY A 99 -0.60 10.55 14.22
C GLY A 99 -1.89 10.15 14.94
N LEU A 100 -2.62 11.17 15.34
CA LEU A 100 -3.99 11.06 15.80
C LEU A 100 -4.92 11.55 14.68
N ASP A 101 -6.08 10.94 14.57
CA ASP A 101 -7.13 11.46 13.70
C ASP A 101 -7.85 12.67 14.34
N GLU A 102 -8.85 13.22 13.67
CA GLU A 102 -9.62 14.38 14.15
C GLU A 102 -10.38 14.12 15.47
N ALA A 103 -10.65 12.86 15.76
CA ALA A 103 -11.28 12.43 17.02
C ALA A 103 -10.27 12.09 18.12
N GLY A 104 -8.97 12.31 17.88
CA GLY A 104 -7.89 11.97 18.81
C GLY A 104 -7.56 10.47 18.87
N LEU A 105 -8.03 9.67 17.92
CA LEU A 105 -7.76 8.25 17.86
C LEU A 105 -6.40 7.98 17.20
N ALA A 106 -5.60 7.09 17.78
CA ALA A 106 -4.28 6.74 17.25
C ALA A 106 -4.40 5.92 15.96
N GLU A 107 -3.79 6.41 14.90
CA GLU A 107 -3.75 5.72 13.61
C GLU A 107 -2.99 4.39 13.72
N ARG A 108 -3.57 3.30 13.21
CA ARG A 108 -2.98 1.95 13.25
C ARG A 108 -3.17 1.26 11.91
N PRO A 109 -2.09 1.15 11.10
CA PRO A 109 -2.17 0.48 9.81
C PRO A 109 -2.45 -1.02 9.95
N ARG A 110 -3.53 -1.47 9.32
CA ARG A 110 -3.86 -2.88 9.10
C ARG A 110 -3.24 -3.41 7.81
N LEU A 111 -3.11 -2.52 6.85
CA LEU A 111 -2.52 -2.82 5.56
C LEU A 111 -1.64 -1.65 5.14
N ILE A 112 -0.40 -1.96 4.77
CA ILE A 112 0.50 -1.05 4.05
C ILE A 112 0.74 -1.64 2.67
N ARG A 113 0.58 -0.84 1.63
CA ARG A 113 0.94 -1.19 0.26
C ARG A 113 2.11 -0.31 -0.21
N ALA A 114 3.14 -0.93 -0.77
CA ALA A 114 4.29 -0.26 -1.36
C ALA A 114 4.55 -0.82 -2.78
N PHE A 115 3.83 -0.32 -3.79
CA PHE A 115 3.93 -0.83 -5.16
C PHE A 115 4.80 0.05 -6.05
N ASN A 116 5.75 -0.58 -6.76
CA ASN A 116 6.73 0.06 -7.63
C ASN A 116 7.66 1.05 -6.89
N VAL A 117 7.78 0.93 -5.58
CA VAL A 117 8.59 1.80 -4.72
C VAL A 117 9.99 1.21 -4.52
N LEU A 118 10.10 0.06 -3.85
CA LEU A 118 11.40 -0.51 -3.49
C LEU A 118 12.27 -0.89 -4.68
N ARG A 119 11.66 -1.18 -5.84
CA ARG A 119 12.41 -1.42 -7.08
C ARG A 119 13.30 -0.23 -7.51
N GLN A 120 13.08 0.96 -6.97
CA GLN A 120 13.82 2.19 -7.29
C GLN A 120 15.04 2.40 -6.37
N TYR A 121 15.17 1.60 -5.33
CA TYR A 121 16.24 1.70 -4.33
C TYR A 121 17.26 0.56 -4.49
N ASP A 122 18.43 0.74 -3.92
CA ASP A 122 19.44 -0.31 -3.86
C ASP A 122 18.97 -1.48 -3.00
N VAL A 123 19.44 -2.69 -3.31
CA VAL A 123 19.07 -3.91 -2.57
C VAL A 123 19.37 -3.77 -1.08
N ALA A 124 20.48 -3.12 -0.73
CA ALA A 124 20.85 -2.89 0.67
C ALA A 124 19.83 -2.04 1.45
N ALA A 125 19.03 -1.21 0.77
CA ALA A 125 18.00 -0.39 1.40
C ALA A 125 16.68 -1.14 1.63
N VAL A 126 16.48 -2.30 1.02
CA VAL A 126 15.20 -3.04 1.05
C VAL A 126 14.88 -3.54 2.47
N ALA A 127 15.79 -4.26 3.11
CA ALA A 127 15.56 -4.83 4.44
C ALA A 127 15.31 -3.76 5.52
N PRO A 128 16.09 -2.65 5.58
CA PRO A 128 15.76 -1.52 6.47
C PRO A 128 14.38 -0.92 6.21
N ALA A 129 13.99 -0.75 4.94
CA ALA A 129 12.68 -0.20 4.56
C ALA A 129 11.53 -1.11 4.99
N LEU A 130 11.64 -2.42 4.74
CA LEU A 130 10.65 -3.42 5.19
C LEU A 130 10.51 -3.40 6.72
N THR A 131 11.62 -3.33 7.44
CA THR A 131 11.63 -3.25 8.91
C THR A 131 10.92 -1.98 9.41
N ALA A 132 11.19 -0.83 8.80
CA ALA A 132 10.57 0.43 9.18
C ALA A 132 9.05 0.38 8.96
N MET A 133 8.60 -0.03 7.77
CA MET A 133 7.16 -0.18 7.47
C MET A 133 6.50 -1.23 8.38
N GLY A 134 7.17 -2.34 8.67
CA GLY A 134 6.67 -3.39 9.55
C GLY A 134 6.40 -2.91 10.97
N ARG A 135 7.23 -1.99 11.49
CA ARG A 135 7.03 -1.39 12.83
C ARG A 135 5.78 -0.55 12.93
N ALA A 136 5.37 0.07 11.84
CA ALA A 136 4.18 0.90 11.79
C ALA A 136 2.87 0.09 11.81
N LEU A 137 2.87 -1.16 11.31
CA LEU A 137 1.70 -2.02 11.28
C LEU A 137 1.16 -2.33 12.68
N GLU A 138 -0.15 -2.52 12.81
CA GLU A 138 -0.69 -3.17 14.01
C GLU A 138 -0.31 -4.68 14.05
N PRO A 139 -0.32 -5.34 15.22
CA PRO A 139 -0.07 -6.79 15.28
C PRO A 139 -1.07 -7.57 14.41
N GLY A 140 -0.54 -8.43 13.54
CA GLY A 140 -1.28 -9.17 12.53
C GLY A 140 -1.54 -8.40 11.24
N GLY A 141 -1.14 -7.11 11.17
CA GLY A 141 -1.25 -6.29 9.98
C GLY A 141 -0.34 -6.78 8.84
N LEU A 142 -0.68 -6.39 7.63
CA LEU A 142 -0.03 -6.83 6.40
C LEU A 142 0.74 -5.70 5.73
N LEU A 143 1.94 -6.03 5.23
CA LEU A 143 2.67 -5.25 4.25
C LEU A 143 2.67 -6.01 2.93
N ILE A 144 2.18 -5.37 1.87
CA ILE A 144 2.21 -5.89 0.50
C ILE A 144 3.15 -5.01 -0.31
N GLU A 145 4.34 -5.54 -0.57
CA GLU A 145 5.36 -4.88 -1.36
C GLU A 145 5.46 -5.55 -2.72
N GLY A 146 5.45 -4.77 -3.80
CA GLY A 146 5.45 -5.38 -5.11
C GLY A 146 5.77 -4.45 -6.26
N SER A 147 5.70 -5.04 -7.43
CA SER A 147 6.01 -4.38 -8.70
C SER A 147 5.01 -4.80 -9.76
N SER A 148 4.71 -3.88 -10.66
CA SER A 148 3.86 -4.15 -11.82
C SER A 148 4.48 -3.57 -13.09
N ASP A 149 4.09 -4.12 -14.23
CA ASP A 149 4.32 -3.46 -15.51
C ASP A 149 3.51 -2.14 -15.61
N PRO A 150 3.81 -1.26 -16.57
CA PRO A 150 3.12 0.03 -16.67
C PRO A 150 1.61 -0.05 -16.76
N PRO A 151 0.98 -0.96 -17.52
CA PRO A 151 -0.48 -1.08 -17.56
C PRO A 151 -1.09 -1.91 -16.41
N GLY A 152 -0.28 -2.50 -15.52
CA GLY A 152 -0.75 -3.34 -14.41
C GLY A 152 -1.35 -4.69 -14.82
N ARG A 153 -0.89 -5.24 -15.95
CA ARG A 153 -1.34 -6.55 -16.46
C ARG A 153 -0.57 -7.70 -15.84
N ILE A 154 0.68 -7.46 -15.53
CA ILE A 154 1.61 -8.40 -14.91
C ILE A 154 2.14 -7.74 -13.66
N TRP A 155 2.08 -8.45 -12.54
CA TRP A 155 2.59 -7.94 -11.27
C TRP A 155 3.04 -9.11 -10.38
N SER A 156 3.88 -8.78 -9.44
CA SER A 156 4.21 -9.69 -8.34
C SER A 156 4.37 -8.92 -7.05
N ALA A 157 4.17 -9.59 -5.92
CA ALA A 157 4.28 -9.00 -4.61
C ALA A 157 4.74 -10.01 -3.56
N HIS A 158 5.57 -9.56 -2.65
CA HIS A 158 5.77 -10.18 -1.35
C HIS A 158 4.66 -9.75 -0.41
N VAL A 159 4.12 -10.71 0.33
CA VAL A 159 3.21 -10.48 1.44
C VAL A 159 3.95 -10.77 2.73
N TRP A 160 3.92 -9.81 3.61
CA TRP A 160 4.54 -9.88 4.93
C TRP A 160 3.48 -9.64 5.98
N ARG A 161 3.54 -10.39 7.07
CA ARG A 161 2.65 -10.20 8.23
C ARG A 161 3.45 -9.83 9.47
N ARG A 162 2.95 -8.85 10.23
CA ARG A 162 3.53 -8.49 11.51
C ARG A 162 3.17 -9.50 12.59
N HIS A 163 4.18 -10.16 13.16
CA HIS A 163 4.07 -11.02 14.34
C HIS A 163 4.82 -10.39 15.51
N ALA A 164 4.11 -9.95 16.54
CA ALA A 164 4.69 -9.22 17.67
C ALA A 164 5.63 -8.07 17.21
N ALA A 165 6.94 -8.20 17.38
CA ALA A 165 7.92 -7.21 16.93
C ALA A 165 8.48 -7.48 15.52
N ASP A 166 8.24 -8.67 14.97
CA ASP A 166 8.86 -9.13 13.72
C ASP A 166 7.92 -9.03 12.53
N LEU A 167 8.51 -8.81 11.36
CA LEU A 167 7.82 -8.90 10.08
C LEU A 167 8.21 -10.24 9.43
N ARG A 168 7.22 -11.12 9.22
CA ARG A 168 7.43 -12.45 8.63
C ARG A 168 6.94 -12.51 7.20
N HIS A 169 7.75 -13.03 6.32
CA HIS A 169 7.36 -13.32 4.95
C HIS A 169 6.31 -14.44 4.95
N GLU A 170 5.19 -14.21 4.31
CA GLU A 170 4.04 -15.12 4.28
C GLU A 170 3.83 -15.73 2.89
N ALA A 171 3.99 -14.94 1.82
CA ALA A 171 3.79 -15.39 0.47
C ALA A 171 4.52 -14.54 -0.57
N LEU A 172 4.87 -15.15 -1.70
CA LEU A 172 5.17 -14.47 -2.95
C LEU A 172 4.03 -14.74 -3.92
N VAL A 173 3.43 -13.69 -4.44
CA VAL A 173 2.22 -13.75 -5.28
C VAL A 173 2.51 -13.20 -6.65
N PHE A 174 1.92 -13.82 -7.66
CA PHE A 174 1.98 -13.39 -9.05
C PHE A 174 0.58 -13.15 -9.58
N GLY A 175 0.40 -12.07 -10.31
CA GLY A 175 -0.82 -11.78 -11.02
C GLY A 175 -0.55 -11.57 -12.50
N LEU A 176 -1.37 -12.21 -13.32
CA LEU A 176 -1.33 -12.09 -14.77
C LEU A 176 -2.75 -11.88 -15.26
N ARG A 177 -2.97 -10.83 -16.04
CA ARG A 177 -4.26 -10.61 -16.70
C ARG A 177 -4.39 -11.58 -17.86
N PRO A 178 -5.37 -12.50 -17.85
CA PRO A 178 -5.56 -13.43 -18.95
C PRO A 178 -5.97 -12.70 -20.22
N GLY A 179 -5.57 -13.24 -21.36
CA GLY A 179 -5.91 -12.69 -22.68
C GLY A 179 -4.82 -13.00 -23.72
N PRO A 180 -5.05 -12.65 -24.99
CA PRO A 180 -4.10 -12.93 -26.08
C PRO A 180 -2.74 -12.22 -25.94
N ALA A 181 -2.65 -11.22 -25.06
CA ALA A 181 -1.41 -10.50 -24.74
C ALA A 181 -0.84 -10.92 -23.35
N ALA A 182 -1.21 -12.09 -22.85
CA ALA A 182 -0.60 -12.65 -21.65
C ALA A 182 0.81 -13.15 -22.00
N GLU A 183 1.83 -12.56 -21.39
CA GLU A 183 3.25 -12.85 -21.63
C GLU A 183 3.89 -13.29 -20.30
N PRO A 184 3.71 -14.57 -19.88
CA PRO A 184 4.26 -15.06 -18.60
C PRO A 184 5.77 -14.91 -18.49
N GLU A 185 6.49 -14.95 -19.61
CA GLU A 185 7.93 -14.74 -19.69
C GLU A 185 8.37 -13.36 -19.23
N ARG A 186 7.47 -12.41 -19.12
CA ARG A 186 7.73 -11.07 -18.56
C ARG A 186 7.65 -11.00 -17.04
N LEU A 187 7.19 -12.05 -16.34
CA LEU A 187 7.14 -12.09 -14.88
C LEU A 187 8.47 -11.70 -14.22
N PRO A 188 9.65 -12.14 -14.71
CA PRO A 188 10.92 -11.69 -14.13
C PRO A 188 11.11 -10.18 -14.10
N SER A 189 10.50 -9.43 -15.04
CA SER A 189 10.63 -7.97 -15.11
C SER A 189 9.87 -7.23 -14.01
N VAL A 190 8.98 -7.90 -13.32
CA VAL A 190 8.16 -7.35 -12.23
C VAL A 190 8.44 -8.02 -10.88
N LEU A 191 9.48 -8.83 -10.75
CA LEU A 191 9.86 -9.40 -9.46
C LEU A 191 10.21 -8.28 -8.48
N PRO A 192 9.69 -8.33 -7.25
CA PRO A 192 10.11 -7.43 -6.17
C PRO A 192 11.56 -7.77 -5.76
N LYS A 193 12.20 -6.86 -5.06
CA LYS A 193 13.61 -7.02 -4.61
C LYS A 193 13.69 -7.81 -3.32
#